data_3676d89c89fb6c87b0506cde49a4b5c7
#
_entry.id   3676d89c89fb6c87b0506cde49a4b5c7
#
_cell.length_a   1.000
_cell.length_b   1.000
_cell.length_c   1.000
_cell.angle_alpha   90.00
_cell.angle_beta   90.00
_cell.angle_gamma   90.00
#
_symmetry.space_group_name_H-M   'P 1'
#
loop_
_entity.id
_entity.type
_entity.pdbx_description
1 polymer ?
#
loop_
_entity_poly.entity_id
_entity_poly.type
_entity_poly.pdbx_seq_one_letter_code
_entity_poly.pdbx_strand_id
1 'polypeptide(L)'
;DKEKKQSENGHKWHFLTSASKKKKISGYQFANNERLEFLGDAVLSAIVADILYKHYGNKQEGFLTNLRSKIVCRSSLNKLATDIGLDALVKHTGAVTTAHNSFMNGNAFEAFLGAVYLDRGYHYCYRFLKKKIFKYYINIDEVAQQERNFKSMLIEWCQKRQYKFEFFQKEARDDQHHNVPVFHSCVL
;
A
#
# COMPACT_ATOMS: atom_id res chain seq x y z
N ASP A 1 21.14 35.52 -17.19
CA ASP A 1 20.94 34.23 -17.86
C ASP A 1 21.35 33.12 -16.94
N LYS A 2 20.38 32.64 -16.20
CA LYS A 2 20.52 31.44 -15.36
C LYS A 2 19.47 30.45 -15.83
N GLU A 3 19.86 29.58 -16.74
CA GLU A 3 19.08 28.45 -17.17
C GLU A 3 18.86 27.49 -15.98
N LYS A 4 17.60 27.29 -15.67
CA LYS A 4 17.15 26.27 -14.75
C LYS A 4 17.34 24.90 -15.42
N LYS A 5 18.34 24.15 -15.02
CA LYS A 5 18.40 22.71 -15.27
C LYS A 5 17.33 22.02 -14.44
N GLN A 6 16.21 21.73 -15.07
CA GLN A 6 15.29 20.71 -14.58
C GLN A 6 15.97 19.35 -14.71
N SER A 7 16.26 18.71 -13.59
CA SER A 7 16.75 17.34 -13.62
C SER A 7 15.58 16.41 -13.90
N GLU A 8 15.44 16.00 -15.13
CA GLU A 8 14.61 14.86 -15.53
C GLU A 8 15.25 13.56 -15.01
N ASN A 9 14.96 13.19 -13.78
CA ASN A 9 15.23 11.85 -13.26
C ASN A 9 14.11 10.89 -13.63
N GLY A 10 13.87 10.74 -14.92
CA GLY A 10 13.12 9.62 -15.47
C GLY A 10 13.94 8.34 -15.34
N HIS A 11 13.83 7.64 -14.22
CA HIS A 11 14.37 6.29 -14.12
C HIS A 11 13.57 5.36 -15.03
N LYS A 12 14.01 5.24 -16.29
CA LYS A 12 13.56 4.21 -17.20
C LYS A 12 13.90 2.85 -16.59
N TRP A 13 12.87 2.15 -16.12
CA TRP A 13 12.99 0.77 -15.70
C TRP A 13 13.23 -0.10 -16.93
N HIS A 14 14.49 -0.41 -17.24
CA HIS A 14 14.82 -1.47 -18.16
C HIS A 14 14.56 -2.80 -17.48
N PHE A 15 13.37 -3.35 -17.67
CA PHE A 15 13.16 -4.76 -17.46
C PHE A 15 13.98 -5.50 -18.53
N LEU A 16 15.10 -6.06 -18.12
CA LEU A 16 15.82 -7.01 -18.93
C LEU A 16 14.88 -8.21 -19.14
N THR A 17 14.24 -8.22 -20.28
CA THR A 17 13.63 -9.44 -20.83
C THR A 17 14.75 -10.39 -21.25
N SER A 18 15.50 -10.87 -20.27
CA SER A 18 16.29 -12.05 -20.44
C SER A 18 15.28 -13.16 -20.69
N ALA A 19 15.26 -13.66 -21.91
CA ALA A 19 14.50 -14.84 -22.30
C ALA A 19 14.95 -16.04 -21.46
N SER A 20 14.56 -16.06 -20.18
CA SER A 20 14.67 -17.26 -19.37
C SER A 20 13.74 -18.29 -19.98
N LYS A 21 14.31 -19.43 -20.36
CA LYS A 21 13.62 -20.60 -20.90
C LYS A 21 12.32 -20.79 -20.16
N LYS A 22 11.19 -20.57 -20.86
CA LYS A 22 9.84 -20.80 -20.36
C LYS A 22 9.76 -22.23 -19.84
N LYS A 23 9.93 -22.42 -18.54
CA LYS A 23 9.51 -23.62 -17.87
C LYS A 23 7.98 -23.61 -18.00
N LYS A 24 7.43 -24.39 -18.92
CA LYS A 24 6.00 -24.64 -19.03
C LYS A 24 5.57 -25.18 -17.67
N ILE A 25 4.98 -24.33 -16.84
CA ILE A 25 4.22 -24.79 -15.70
C ILE A 25 2.92 -25.31 -16.30
N SER A 26 2.90 -26.62 -16.51
CA SER A 26 1.79 -27.37 -17.08
C SER A 26 0.55 -27.17 -16.21
N GLY A 27 -0.53 -26.71 -16.81
CA GLY A 27 -1.87 -26.97 -16.29
C GLY A 27 -2.66 -25.82 -15.68
N TYR A 28 -2.14 -24.60 -15.61
CA TYR A 28 -2.91 -23.47 -15.05
C TYR A 28 -3.25 -22.45 -16.15
N GLN A 29 -4.47 -22.53 -16.69
CA GLN A 29 -5.05 -21.44 -17.46
C GLN A 29 -5.51 -20.38 -16.46
N PHE A 30 -4.69 -19.32 -16.26
CA PHE A 30 -5.11 -18.17 -15.46
C PHE A 30 -5.82 -17.17 -16.36
N ALA A 31 -7.11 -17.00 -16.12
CA ALA A 31 -7.87 -15.91 -16.73
C ALA A 31 -7.52 -14.55 -16.13
N ASN A 32 -6.88 -14.51 -14.94
CA ASN A 32 -6.58 -13.31 -14.19
C ASN A 32 -5.31 -13.48 -13.33
N ASN A 33 -4.93 -12.45 -12.60
CA ASN A 33 -3.74 -12.40 -11.72
C ASN A 33 -4.03 -12.59 -10.22
N GLU A 34 -5.26 -12.94 -9.83
CA GLU A 34 -5.70 -13.06 -8.43
C GLU A 34 -4.82 -13.99 -7.58
N ARG A 35 -4.38 -15.12 -8.16
CA ARG A 35 -3.50 -16.03 -7.44
C ARG A 35 -2.09 -15.48 -7.21
N LEU A 36 -1.60 -14.65 -8.12
CA LEU A 36 -0.33 -13.93 -7.94
C LEU A 36 -0.49 -12.82 -6.93
N GLU A 37 -1.61 -12.11 -6.95
CA GLU A 37 -2.01 -11.11 -5.97
C GLU A 37 -2.02 -11.70 -4.55
N PHE A 38 -2.73 -12.83 -4.36
CA PHE A 38 -2.76 -13.54 -3.07
C PHE A 38 -1.35 -13.88 -2.54
N LEU A 39 -0.48 -14.40 -3.41
CA LEU A 39 0.90 -14.72 -3.03
C LEU A 39 1.73 -13.46 -2.76
N GLY A 40 1.55 -12.45 -3.59
CA GLY A 40 2.28 -11.19 -3.49
C GLY A 40 1.93 -10.39 -2.25
N ASP A 41 0.66 -10.35 -1.85
CA ASP A 41 0.22 -9.73 -0.58
C ASP A 41 0.95 -10.38 0.62
N ALA A 42 0.97 -11.71 0.70
CA ALA A 42 1.66 -12.41 1.77
C ALA A 42 3.17 -12.10 1.81
N VAL A 43 3.82 -12.11 0.64
CA VAL A 43 5.26 -11.79 0.51
C VAL A 43 5.53 -10.33 0.86
N LEU A 44 4.70 -9.40 0.39
CA LEU A 44 4.78 -7.97 0.70
C LEU A 44 4.67 -7.73 2.20
N SER A 45 3.62 -8.28 2.82
CA SER A 45 3.36 -8.15 4.24
C SER A 45 4.51 -8.67 5.10
N ALA A 46 5.09 -9.83 4.73
CA ALA A 46 6.24 -10.40 5.42
C ALA A 46 7.49 -9.51 5.31
N ILE A 47 7.78 -9.01 4.11
CA ILE A 47 8.95 -8.16 3.87
C ILE A 47 8.81 -6.80 4.58
N VAL A 48 7.63 -6.19 4.51
CA VAL A 48 7.35 -4.92 5.20
C VAL A 48 7.51 -5.10 6.70
N ALA A 49 6.96 -6.19 7.27
CA ALA A 49 7.13 -6.50 8.69
C ALA A 49 8.61 -6.63 9.08
N ASP A 50 9.43 -7.35 8.30
CA ASP A 50 10.87 -7.51 8.55
C ASP A 50 11.61 -6.16 8.48
N ILE A 51 11.29 -5.32 7.49
CA ILE A 51 11.88 -3.98 7.37
C ILE A 51 11.54 -3.12 8.58
N LEU A 52 10.27 -3.07 8.98
CA LEU A 52 9.80 -2.27 10.11
C LEU A 52 10.38 -2.76 11.44
N TYR A 53 10.42 -4.08 11.64
CA TYR A 53 11.02 -4.69 12.83
C TYR A 53 12.50 -4.29 13.00
N LYS A 54 13.25 -4.29 11.91
CA LYS A 54 14.67 -3.89 11.91
C LYS A 54 14.87 -2.38 12.03
N HIS A 55 13.93 -1.59 11.50
CA HIS A 55 14.01 -0.12 11.54
C HIS A 55 13.66 0.42 12.92
N TYR A 56 12.67 -0.15 13.58
CA TYR A 56 12.16 0.28 14.89
C TYR A 56 12.40 -0.76 15.99
N GLY A 57 13.67 -1.04 16.31
CA GLY A 57 14.04 -2.08 17.27
C GLY A 57 13.51 -1.90 18.70
N ASN A 58 13.03 -0.69 19.05
CA ASN A 58 12.52 -0.36 20.37
C ASN A 58 11.00 -0.12 20.44
N LYS A 59 10.28 -0.30 19.33
CA LYS A 59 8.83 -0.11 19.28
C LYS A 59 8.09 -1.41 19.55
N GLN A 60 6.90 -1.28 20.18
CA GLN A 60 6.04 -2.40 20.51
C GLN A 60 5.29 -2.91 19.28
N GLU A 61 4.75 -4.12 19.39
CA GLU A 61 4.01 -4.82 18.34
C GLU A 61 2.87 -3.98 17.74
N GLY A 62 2.04 -3.36 18.59
CA GLY A 62 0.91 -2.56 18.14
C GLY A 62 1.31 -1.39 17.21
N PHE A 63 2.46 -0.74 17.49
CA PHE A 63 3.00 0.29 16.60
C PHE A 63 3.42 -0.29 15.25
N LEU A 64 4.13 -1.42 15.26
CA LEU A 64 4.62 -2.06 14.04
C LEU A 64 3.48 -2.57 13.18
N THR A 65 2.45 -3.17 13.79
CA THR A 65 1.25 -3.66 13.10
C THR A 65 0.44 -2.51 12.49
N ASN A 66 0.24 -1.42 13.23
CA ASN A 66 -0.44 -0.23 12.70
C ASN A 66 0.33 0.37 11.51
N LEU A 67 1.64 0.53 11.64
CA LEU A 67 2.48 1.11 10.59
C LEU A 67 2.51 0.21 9.35
N ARG A 68 2.64 -1.11 9.52
CA ARG A 68 2.54 -2.06 8.42
C ARG A 68 1.21 -1.90 7.68
N SER A 69 0.08 -1.89 8.40
CA SER A 69 -1.24 -1.77 7.78
C SER A 69 -1.41 -0.47 6.98
N LYS A 70 -0.81 0.64 7.40
CA LYS A 70 -0.79 1.90 6.64
C LYS A 70 0.00 1.79 5.34
N ILE A 71 1.14 1.11 5.38
CA ILE A 71 2.02 0.95 4.20
C ILE A 71 1.38 0.02 3.17
N VAL A 72 0.79 -1.10 3.62
CA VAL A 72 0.20 -2.11 2.72
C VAL A 72 -1.29 -1.92 2.46
N CYS A 73 -1.90 -0.82 2.94
CA CYS A 73 -3.30 -0.57 2.64
C CYS A 73 -3.51 -0.28 1.16
N ARG A 74 -4.71 -0.58 0.68
CA ARG A 74 -5.09 -0.42 -0.73
C ARG A 74 -4.79 0.97 -1.30
N SER A 75 -5.09 2.03 -0.56
CA SER A 75 -4.83 3.40 -1.01
C SER A 75 -3.34 3.69 -1.20
N SER A 76 -2.49 3.21 -0.28
CA SER A 76 -1.03 3.35 -0.38
C SER A 76 -0.45 2.57 -1.54
N LEU A 77 -0.92 1.32 -1.75
CA LEU A 77 -0.46 0.48 -2.85
C LEU A 77 -0.94 0.98 -4.21
N ASN A 78 -2.16 1.52 -4.31
CA ASN A 78 -2.64 2.17 -5.52
C ASN A 78 -1.77 3.37 -5.90
N LYS A 79 -1.50 4.24 -4.93
CA LYS A 79 -0.62 5.39 -5.14
C LYS A 79 0.78 4.93 -5.58
N LEU A 80 1.36 3.98 -4.87
CA LEU A 80 2.67 3.41 -5.20
C LEU A 80 2.70 2.85 -6.63
N ALA A 81 1.68 2.08 -7.03
CA ALA A 81 1.61 1.50 -8.37
C ALA A 81 1.58 2.59 -9.46
N THR A 82 0.86 3.69 -9.22
CA THR A 82 0.85 4.85 -10.12
C THR A 82 2.21 5.57 -10.12
N ASP A 83 2.79 5.83 -8.94
CA ASP A 83 4.07 6.53 -8.80
C ASP A 83 5.24 5.80 -9.50
N ILE A 84 5.18 4.46 -9.56
CA ILE A 84 6.18 3.65 -10.30
C ILE A 84 5.82 3.42 -11.78
N GLY A 85 4.66 3.91 -12.25
CA GLY A 85 4.20 3.76 -13.63
C GLY A 85 3.69 2.36 -13.97
N LEU A 86 3.29 1.57 -12.98
CA LEU A 86 2.76 0.22 -13.20
C LEU A 86 1.37 0.25 -13.82
N ASP A 87 0.57 1.26 -13.53
CA ASP A 87 -0.76 1.49 -14.07
C ASP A 87 -0.78 1.52 -15.61
N ALA A 88 0.25 2.11 -16.23
CA ALA A 88 0.40 2.14 -17.69
C ALA A 88 0.65 0.76 -18.32
N LEU A 89 1.06 -0.24 -17.51
CA LEU A 89 1.37 -1.60 -17.97
C LEU A 89 0.24 -2.59 -17.72
N VAL A 90 -0.73 -2.23 -16.90
CA VAL A 90 -1.87 -3.10 -16.56
C VAL A 90 -2.85 -3.12 -17.74
N LYS A 91 -3.14 -4.33 -18.24
CA LYS A 91 -4.16 -4.54 -19.28
C LYS A 91 -5.49 -4.89 -18.64
N HIS A 92 -6.50 -4.11 -18.96
CA HIS A 92 -7.87 -4.35 -18.51
C HIS A 92 -8.71 -5.00 -19.62
N THR A 93 -9.53 -5.96 -19.25
CA THR A 93 -10.55 -6.55 -20.14
C THR A 93 -11.89 -5.89 -19.83
N GLY A 94 -12.40 -5.09 -20.78
CA GLY A 94 -13.70 -4.42 -20.68
C GLY A 94 -13.63 -2.90 -20.54
N ALA A 95 -14.79 -2.24 -20.69
CA ALA A 95 -14.93 -0.80 -20.47
C ALA A 95 -14.89 -0.51 -18.96
N VAL A 96 -13.72 -0.16 -18.46
CA VAL A 96 -13.51 0.14 -17.03
C VAL A 96 -13.67 1.65 -16.83
N THR A 97 -14.61 2.04 -15.98
CA THR A 97 -14.75 3.44 -15.58
C THR A 97 -13.51 3.86 -14.76
N THR A 98 -13.12 5.13 -14.89
CA THR A 98 -11.93 5.70 -14.21
C THR A 98 -11.88 5.45 -12.70
N ALA A 99 -13.04 5.35 -12.04
CA ALA A 99 -13.14 5.02 -10.62
C ALA A 99 -12.74 3.56 -10.31
N HIS A 100 -13.04 2.61 -11.20
CA HIS A 100 -12.65 1.20 -11.02
C HIS A 100 -11.14 0.99 -11.21
N ASN A 101 -10.49 1.77 -12.07
CA ASN A 101 -9.05 1.67 -12.33
C ASN A 101 -8.21 1.97 -11.08
N SER A 102 -8.65 2.90 -10.25
CA SER A 102 -7.89 3.27 -9.04
C SER A 102 -7.83 2.15 -7.99
N PHE A 103 -8.79 1.21 -8.00
CA PHE A 103 -8.78 0.09 -7.05
C PHE A 103 -7.94 -1.10 -7.52
N MET A 104 -7.61 -1.19 -8.81
CA MET A 104 -6.92 -2.34 -9.39
C MET A 104 -5.40 -2.22 -9.37
N ASN A 105 -4.88 -1.01 -9.23
CA ASN A 105 -3.44 -0.76 -9.32
C ASN A 105 -2.67 -1.40 -8.15
N GLY A 106 -3.21 -1.35 -6.93
CA GLY A 106 -2.63 -2.02 -5.77
C GLY A 106 -2.56 -3.53 -5.93
N ASN A 107 -3.66 -4.14 -6.37
CA ASN A 107 -3.71 -5.58 -6.66
C ASN A 107 -2.71 -5.98 -7.75
N ALA A 108 -2.54 -5.11 -8.77
CA ALA A 108 -1.53 -5.33 -9.81
C ALA A 108 -0.09 -5.27 -9.26
N PHE A 109 0.17 -4.39 -8.29
CA PHE A 109 1.48 -4.34 -7.62
C PHE A 109 1.74 -5.61 -6.80
N GLU A 110 0.77 -6.09 -6.05
CA GLU A 110 0.88 -7.36 -5.33
C GLU A 110 1.09 -8.53 -6.29
N ALA A 111 0.30 -8.63 -7.36
CA ALA A 111 0.48 -9.66 -8.37
C ALA A 111 1.87 -9.60 -9.03
N PHE A 112 2.36 -8.40 -9.33
CA PHE A 112 3.71 -8.19 -9.83
C PHE A 112 4.76 -8.70 -8.84
N LEU A 113 4.63 -8.39 -7.56
CA LEU A 113 5.55 -8.87 -6.53
C LEU A 113 5.49 -10.39 -6.38
N GLY A 114 4.30 -10.99 -6.47
CA GLY A 114 4.11 -12.44 -6.48
C GLY A 114 4.83 -13.11 -7.66
N ALA A 115 4.75 -12.52 -8.85
CA ALA A 115 5.47 -13.00 -10.02
C ALA A 115 6.99 -12.90 -9.84
N VAL A 116 7.48 -11.79 -9.31
CA VAL A 116 8.91 -11.58 -8.99
C VAL A 116 9.39 -12.59 -7.94
N TYR A 117 8.56 -12.87 -6.95
CA TYR A 117 8.88 -13.88 -5.93
C TYR A 117 9.04 -15.29 -6.54
N LEU A 118 8.15 -15.68 -7.44
CA LEU A 118 8.25 -16.98 -8.11
C LEU A 118 9.48 -17.11 -9.03
N ASP A 119 9.89 -15.99 -9.64
CA ASP A 119 11.05 -15.96 -10.55
C ASP A 119 12.39 -15.82 -9.80
N ARG A 120 12.45 -14.99 -8.76
CA ARG A 120 13.69 -14.56 -8.12
C ARG A 120 13.81 -14.88 -6.62
N GLY A 121 12.72 -15.31 -6.01
CA GLY A 121 12.64 -15.65 -4.59
C GLY A 121 12.60 -14.45 -3.64
N TYR A 122 12.49 -14.78 -2.35
CA TYR A 122 12.27 -13.81 -1.26
C TYR A 122 13.37 -12.74 -1.15
N HIS A 123 14.62 -13.13 -1.20
CA HIS A 123 15.74 -12.20 -1.04
C HIS A 123 15.82 -11.14 -2.13
N TYR A 124 15.38 -11.47 -3.34
CA TYR A 124 15.30 -10.50 -4.42
C TYR A 124 14.16 -9.50 -4.17
N CYS A 125 12.98 -9.98 -3.80
CA CYS A 125 11.84 -9.13 -3.43
C CYS A 125 12.21 -8.19 -2.26
N TYR A 126 12.87 -8.71 -1.22
CA TYR A 126 13.33 -7.91 -0.09
C TYR A 126 14.27 -6.78 -0.54
N ARG A 127 15.28 -7.10 -1.35
CA ARG A 127 16.23 -6.09 -1.86
C ARG A 127 15.54 -5.08 -2.76
N PHE A 128 14.62 -5.53 -3.58
CA PHE A 128 13.82 -4.66 -4.45
C PHE A 128 12.99 -3.67 -3.63
N LEU A 129 12.20 -4.17 -2.69
CA LEU A 129 11.38 -3.31 -1.82
C LEU A 129 12.25 -2.35 -1.02
N LYS A 130 13.28 -2.83 -0.32
CA LYS A 130 14.15 -1.99 0.51
C LYS A 130 14.92 -0.93 -0.29
N LYS A 131 15.55 -1.33 -1.40
CA LYS A 131 16.46 -0.44 -2.14
C LYS A 131 15.78 0.43 -3.19
N LYS A 132 14.57 0.07 -3.62
CA LYS A 132 13.85 0.81 -4.66
C LYS A 132 12.57 1.43 -4.12
N ILE A 133 11.70 0.66 -3.49
CA ILE A 133 10.40 1.17 -3.05
C ILE A 133 10.56 2.06 -1.81
N PHE A 134 11.12 1.54 -0.72
CA PHE A 134 11.28 2.32 0.51
C PHE A 134 12.29 3.46 0.40
N LYS A 135 13.26 3.34 -0.48
CA LYS A 135 14.25 4.41 -0.66
C LYS A 135 13.70 5.62 -1.42
N TYR A 136 12.82 5.41 -2.40
CA TYR A 136 12.42 6.45 -3.35
C TYR A 136 10.94 6.84 -3.29
N TYR A 137 10.07 5.97 -2.78
CA TYR A 137 8.62 6.16 -2.84
C TYR A 137 7.93 6.14 -1.47
N ILE A 138 8.48 5.44 -0.49
CA ILE A 138 7.87 5.32 0.84
C ILE A 138 8.86 5.76 1.91
N ASN A 139 8.63 6.93 2.49
CA ASN A 139 9.35 7.35 3.69
C ASN A 139 8.66 6.78 4.92
N ILE A 140 9.28 5.79 5.57
CA ILE A 140 8.72 5.08 6.72
C ILE A 140 8.44 6.05 7.88
N ASP A 141 9.33 7.00 8.14
CA ASP A 141 9.19 7.92 9.25
C ASP A 141 8.07 8.95 9.02
N GLU A 142 7.89 9.39 7.78
CA GLU A 142 6.74 10.23 7.41
C GLU A 142 5.42 9.49 7.58
N VAL A 143 5.33 8.23 7.10
CA VAL A 143 4.13 7.40 7.28
C VAL A 143 3.85 7.14 8.76
N ALA A 144 4.89 6.98 9.58
CA ALA A 144 4.76 6.81 11.01
C ALA A 144 4.22 8.08 11.71
N GLN A 145 4.52 9.26 11.17
CA GLN A 145 4.04 10.54 11.67
C GLN A 145 2.64 10.92 11.16
N GLN A 146 2.28 10.44 9.95
CA GLN A 146 0.97 10.67 9.36
C GLN A 146 -0.11 9.93 10.15
N GLU A 147 -1.09 10.70 10.62
CA GLU A 147 -2.27 10.24 11.38
C GLU A 147 -1.98 9.42 12.64
N ARG A 148 -1.79 10.12 13.69
CA ARG A 148 -2.22 9.60 14.98
C ARG A 148 -3.74 9.37 14.85
N ASN A 149 -4.17 8.10 14.86
CA ASN A 149 -5.59 7.79 14.97
C ASN A 149 -6.05 8.28 16.36
N PHE A 150 -6.54 9.53 16.40
CA PHE A 150 -6.93 10.17 17.65
C PHE A 150 -8.00 9.38 18.41
N LYS A 151 -8.88 8.67 17.68
CA LYS A 151 -9.86 7.78 18.29
C LYS A 151 -9.18 6.63 19.04
N SER A 152 -8.23 5.94 18.40
CA SER A 152 -7.49 4.85 19.05
C SER A 152 -6.64 5.36 20.21
N MET A 153 -5.99 6.53 20.06
CA MET A 153 -5.24 7.15 21.15
C MET A 153 -6.12 7.50 22.35
N LEU A 154 -7.33 8.02 22.08
CA LEU A 154 -8.29 8.33 23.15
C LEU A 154 -8.77 7.04 23.84
N ILE A 155 -9.08 6.00 23.08
CA ILE A 155 -9.45 4.68 23.62
C ILE A 155 -8.34 4.13 24.53
N GLU A 156 -7.10 4.09 24.03
CA GLU A 156 -5.96 3.61 24.81
C GLU A 156 -5.71 4.46 26.06
N TRP A 157 -5.87 5.77 25.96
CA TRP A 157 -5.71 6.67 27.09
C TRP A 157 -6.79 6.43 28.16
N CYS A 158 -8.06 6.26 27.76
CA CYS A 158 -9.16 5.94 28.66
C CYS A 158 -8.95 4.57 29.33
N GLN A 159 -8.58 3.55 28.55
CA GLN A 159 -8.31 2.21 29.08
C GLN A 159 -7.18 2.20 30.12
N LYS A 160 -6.06 2.89 29.84
CA LYS A 160 -4.94 2.99 30.80
C LYS A 160 -5.34 3.66 32.11
N ARG A 161 -6.32 4.55 32.08
CA ARG A 161 -6.81 5.28 33.26
C ARG A 161 -8.10 4.72 33.83
N GLN A 162 -8.60 3.62 33.25
CA GLN A 162 -9.85 2.98 33.64
C GLN A 162 -11.07 3.92 33.55
N TYR A 163 -11.02 4.90 32.66
CA TYR A 163 -12.16 5.75 32.36
C TYR A 163 -13.17 5.01 31.47
N LYS A 164 -14.45 5.10 31.83
CA LYS A 164 -15.54 4.69 30.95
C LYS A 164 -15.74 5.79 29.91
N PHE A 165 -15.99 5.40 28.67
CA PHE A 165 -16.29 6.33 27.60
C PHE A 165 -17.29 5.72 26.65
N GLU A 166 -18.10 6.54 26.02
CA GLU A 166 -19.03 6.14 24.97
C GLU A 166 -18.92 7.09 23.80
N PHE A 167 -19.00 6.54 22.58
CA PHE A 167 -19.05 7.35 21.35
C PHE A 167 -20.51 7.51 20.94
N PHE A 168 -20.96 8.75 20.84
CA PHE A 168 -22.27 9.08 20.32
C PHE A 168 -22.12 9.63 18.91
N GLN A 169 -22.97 9.15 18.03
CA GLN A 169 -23.02 9.61 16.65
C GLN A 169 -24.49 9.89 16.31
N LYS A 170 -24.74 11.09 15.82
CA LYS A 170 -26.05 11.52 15.36
C LYS A 170 -25.94 11.95 13.89
N GLU A 171 -26.80 11.36 13.07
CA GLU A 171 -26.94 11.81 11.68
C GLU A 171 -27.58 13.21 11.68
N ALA A 172 -26.97 14.15 10.98
CA ALA A 172 -27.49 15.48 10.75
C ALA A 172 -27.76 15.66 9.25
N ARG A 173 -28.80 16.39 8.92
CA ARG A 173 -29.05 16.81 7.54
C ARG A 173 -28.36 18.13 7.32
N ASP A 174 -27.48 18.18 6.33
CA ASP A 174 -26.91 19.43 5.86
C ASP A 174 -27.78 19.97 4.73
N ASP A 175 -28.41 21.11 4.98
CA ASP A 175 -29.30 21.78 4.00
C ASP A 175 -28.54 22.31 2.78
N GLN A 176 -27.21 22.37 2.83
CA GLN A 176 -26.38 22.88 1.74
C GLN A 176 -25.84 21.78 0.82
N HIS A 177 -25.81 20.51 1.27
CA HIS A 177 -25.28 19.38 0.49
C HIS A 177 -26.29 18.23 0.45
N HIS A 178 -27.27 18.30 -0.43
CA HIS A 178 -28.46 17.44 -0.51
C HIS A 178 -28.23 15.92 -0.62
N ASN A 179 -26.99 15.40 -0.74
CA ASN A 179 -26.73 13.99 -0.95
C ASN A 179 -25.58 13.39 -0.13
N VAL A 180 -25.00 14.12 0.81
CA VAL A 180 -23.93 13.60 1.66
C VAL A 180 -24.42 13.57 3.12
N PRO A 181 -24.47 12.39 3.75
CA PRO A 181 -24.82 12.31 5.17
C PRO A 181 -23.72 12.96 6.01
N VAL A 182 -24.10 13.91 6.87
CA VAL A 182 -23.22 14.56 7.84
C VAL A 182 -23.49 13.94 9.20
N PHE A 183 -22.41 13.60 9.91
CA PHE A 183 -22.51 12.99 11.23
C PHE A 183 -21.85 13.88 12.27
N HIS A 184 -22.59 14.21 13.33
CA HIS A 184 -22.03 14.80 14.53
C HIS A 184 -21.63 13.70 15.50
N SER A 185 -20.38 13.69 15.92
CA SER A 185 -19.86 12.70 16.87
C SER A 185 -19.35 13.41 18.11
N CYS A 186 -19.64 12.86 19.26
CA CYS A 186 -19.06 13.28 20.54
C CYS A 186 -18.63 12.08 21.38
N VAL A 187 -17.80 12.34 22.38
CA VAL A 187 -17.35 11.35 23.36
C VAL A 187 -17.71 11.90 24.73
N LEU A 188 -18.37 11.08 25.55
CA LEU A 188 -18.73 11.36 26.93
C LEU A 188 -17.94 10.48 27.88
#